data_7db72e11b1a927922548516bb0dc073d
#
_entry.id   7db72e11b1a927922548516bb0dc073d
#
_cell.length_a   1.000
_cell.length_b   1.000
_cell.length_c   1.000
_cell.angle_alpha   90.00
_cell.angle_beta   90.00
_cell.angle_gamma   90.00
#
_symmetry.space_group_name_H-M   'P 1'
#
loop_
_entity.id
_entity.type
_entity.pdbx_description
1 polymer ?
#
loop_
_entity_poly.entity_id
_entity_poly.type
_entity_poly.pdbx_seq_one_letter_code
_entity_poly.pdbx_strand_id
1 'polypeptide(L)'
;MFERIVWQYWENSSEYPNGIPYIDLCHESVDLHSTEGKGYKVVRLNKDSVKNYIDWNPYLDNMSGDSNQLAQKADYIRSKLLCKYGGIWLDSDAIVFNNLESVFEKLNDYEFYGYKIIAPCVWGFACHKNVSIMKKWVESNERILEETKGKRIYLGEFGHRSLRNFMDDEKSFFDEASKVQSIDHRYAWKYMEFENGMDEYVTKDQPFFMLNNAVIYDKFKKMSREEIFQSNILLFQFIRRSLNM
;
A
#
# COMPACT_ATOMS: atom_id res chain seq x y z
N MET A 1 -6.18 -19.13 -14.54
CA MET A 1 -6.19 -18.96 -13.07
C MET A 1 -5.02 -18.04 -12.74
N PHE A 2 -5.25 -16.93 -12.09
CA PHE A 2 -4.19 -15.98 -11.65
C PHE A 2 -3.66 -16.38 -10.28
N GLU A 3 -2.40 -16.03 -10.00
CA GLU A 3 -1.83 -16.29 -8.69
C GLU A 3 -2.43 -15.32 -7.66
N ARG A 4 -2.92 -15.86 -6.56
CA ARG A 4 -3.53 -15.11 -5.47
C ARG A 4 -2.46 -14.74 -4.45
N ILE A 5 -1.75 -13.65 -4.73
CA ILE A 5 -0.66 -13.15 -3.90
C ILE A 5 -1.01 -11.73 -3.44
N VAL A 6 -0.78 -11.45 -2.16
CA VAL A 6 -0.77 -10.11 -1.59
C VAL A 6 0.67 -9.69 -1.37
N TRP A 7 1.09 -8.63 -2.00
CA TRP A 7 2.43 -8.08 -1.93
C TRP A 7 2.47 -6.88 -1.01
N GLN A 8 3.44 -6.85 -0.11
CA GLN A 8 3.78 -5.69 0.71
C GLN A 8 5.29 -5.45 0.67
N TYR A 9 5.70 -4.20 0.79
CA TYR A 9 7.10 -3.81 0.91
C TYR A 9 7.27 -2.79 2.01
N TRP A 10 8.26 -3.00 2.88
CA TRP A 10 8.63 -2.04 3.91
C TRP A 10 10.15 -1.94 4.05
N GLU A 11 10.64 -0.71 4.15
CA GLU A 11 12.03 -0.38 4.47
C GLU A 11 12.03 0.68 5.57
N ASN A 12 12.76 0.42 6.66
CA ASN A 12 12.86 1.37 7.75
C ASN A 12 13.63 2.61 7.29
N SER A 13 13.09 3.78 7.61
CA SER A 13 13.78 5.05 7.36
C SER A 13 14.89 5.29 8.40
N SER A 14 15.76 6.25 8.10
CA SER A 14 16.78 6.70 9.06
C SER A 14 16.18 7.33 10.32
N GLU A 15 14.94 7.85 10.25
CA GLU A 15 14.21 8.40 11.39
C GLU A 15 13.67 7.31 12.33
N TYR A 16 13.34 6.13 11.76
CA TYR A 16 12.79 4.97 12.48
C TYR A 16 13.58 3.70 12.13
N PRO A 17 14.86 3.61 12.54
CA PRO A 17 15.74 2.49 12.15
C PRO A 17 15.30 1.15 12.74
N ASN A 18 14.59 1.17 13.87
CA ASN A 18 14.05 -0.01 14.54
C ASN A 18 12.60 -0.34 14.12
N GLY A 19 12.08 0.33 13.09
CA GLY A 19 10.70 0.18 12.65
C GLY A 19 9.71 1.07 13.40
N ILE A 20 8.45 0.90 13.07
CA ILE A 20 7.31 1.63 13.65
C ILE A 20 6.32 0.58 14.18
N PRO A 21 6.06 0.49 15.50
CA PRO A 21 5.29 -0.62 16.08
C PRO A 21 3.89 -0.82 15.49
N TYR A 22 3.19 0.24 15.12
CA TYR A 22 1.86 0.06 14.53
C TYR A 22 1.89 -0.52 13.10
N ILE A 23 3.02 -0.42 12.38
CA ILE A 23 3.18 -1.08 11.08
C ILE A 23 3.19 -2.60 11.26
N ASP A 24 3.79 -3.12 12.33
CA ASP A 24 3.74 -4.55 12.64
C ASP A 24 2.30 -5.00 12.90
N LEU A 25 1.48 -4.17 13.56
CA LEU A 25 0.06 -4.43 13.76
C LEU A 25 -0.75 -4.38 12.44
N CYS A 26 -0.38 -3.49 11.52
CA CYS A 26 -0.95 -3.51 10.17
C CYS A 26 -0.63 -4.83 9.45
N HIS A 27 0.61 -5.29 9.54
CA HIS A 27 1.02 -6.58 8.99
C HIS A 27 0.24 -7.75 9.60
N GLU A 28 0.07 -7.76 10.93
CA GLU A 28 -0.73 -8.79 11.62
C GLU A 28 -2.19 -8.80 11.13
N SER A 29 -2.78 -7.62 10.90
CA SER A 29 -4.15 -7.56 10.37
C SER A 29 -4.25 -8.16 8.96
N VAL A 30 -3.26 -7.91 8.09
CA VAL A 30 -3.20 -8.54 6.77
C VAL A 30 -3.06 -10.05 6.89
N ASP A 31 -2.20 -10.55 7.77
CA ASP A 31 -1.99 -11.97 7.99
C ASP A 31 -3.28 -12.64 8.52
N LEU A 32 -3.92 -12.05 9.54
CA LEU A 32 -5.16 -12.56 10.13
C LEU A 32 -6.28 -12.75 9.10
N HIS A 33 -6.44 -11.79 8.20
CA HIS A 33 -7.51 -11.81 7.20
C HIS A 33 -7.11 -12.51 5.88
N SER A 34 -5.85 -12.92 5.73
CA SER A 34 -5.31 -13.48 4.50
C SER A 34 -5.01 -14.98 4.57
N THR A 35 -4.62 -15.52 5.73
CA THR A 35 -4.03 -16.86 5.83
C THR A 35 -5.00 -17.97 6.22
N GLU A 36 -6.07 -17.69 6.93
CA GLU A 36 -6.99 -18.74 7.41
C GLU A 36 -7.94 -19.25 6.31
N GLY A 37 -7.47 -20.24 5.56
CA GLY A 37 -8.31 -21.02 4.64
C GLY A 37 -8.76 -20.30 3.36
N LYS A 38 -8.22 -19.12 3.06
CA LYS A 38 -8.69 -18.25 1.96
C LYS A 38 -7.91 -18.40 0.66
N GLY A 39 -6.91 -19.29 0.61
CA GLY A 39 -6.25 -19.70 -0.63
C GLY A 39 -5.39 -18.63 -1.29
N TYR A 40 -4.86 -17.63 -0.56
CA TYR A 40 -3.88 -16.68 -1.06
C TYR A 40 -2.68 -16.51 -0.13
N LYS A 41 -1.54 -16.14 -0.72
CA LYS A 41 -0.26 -16.02 -0.05
C LYS A 41 0.06 -14.56 0.19
N VAL A 42 0.49 -14.21 1.41
CA VAL A 42 1.10 -12.90 1.71
C VAL A 42 2.60 -12.99 1.51
N VAL A 43 3.18 -12.08 0.74
CA VAL A 43 4.62 -11.94 0.53
C VAL A 43 5.04 -10.54 0.95
N ARG A 44 5.74 -10.48 2.06
CA ARG A 44 6.25 -9.23 2.62
C ARG A 44 7.74 -9.11 2.34
N LEU A 45 8.12 -8.04 1.69
CA LEU A 45 9.47 -7.81 1.19
C LEU A 45 10.12 -6.62 1.90
N ASN A 46 11.44 -6.65 1.97
CA ASN A 46 12.31 -5.56 2.39
C ASN A 46 13.38 -5.31 1.31
N LYS A 47 14.30 -4.37 1.56
CA LYS A 47 15.36 -3.98 0.63
C LYS A 47 16.25 -5.14 0.15
N ASP A 48 16.39 -6.19 0.96
CA ASP A 48 17.25 -7.32 0.63
C ASP A 48 16.46 -8.42 -0.09
N SER A 49 15.30 -8.80 0.46
CA SER A 49 14.48 -9.88 -0.09
C SER A 49 13.84 -9.53 -1.43
N VAL A 50 13.54 -8.27 -1.71
CA VAL A 50 12.94 -7.83 -2.97
C VAL A 50 13.81 -8.13 -4.19
N LYS A 51 15.14 -8.16 -4.02
CA LYS A 51 16.13 -8.48 -5.06
C LYS A 51 15.99 -9.91 -5.61
N ASN A 52 15.34 -10.80 -4.87
CA ASN A 52 15.04 -12.15 -5.33
C ASN A 52 13.82 -12.23 -6.27
N TYR A 53 13.05 -11.16 -6.38
CA TYR A 53 11.79 -11.13 -7.12
C TYR A 53 11.84 -10.26 -8.38
N ILE A 54 12.60 -9.15 -8.34
CA ILE A 54 12.73 -8.23 -9.47
C ILE A 54 14.19 -8.06 -9.87
N ASP A 55 14.42 -7.73 -11.13
CA ASP A 55 15.74 -7.28 -11.58
C ASP A 55 16.04 -5.93 -10.94
N TRP A 56 17.04 -5.93 -10.05
CA TRP A 56 17.40 -4.77 -9.26
C TRP A 56 18.16 -3.77 -10.09
N ASN A 57 17.65 -2.54 -10.20
CA ASN A 57 18.37 -1.45 -10.81
C ASN A 57 19.24 -0.77 -9.73
N PRO A 58 20.58 -0.66 -9.92
CA PRO A 58 21.48 -0.10 -8.91
C PRO A 58 21.15 1.35 -8.50
N TYR A 59 20.47 2.12 -9.34
CA TYR A 59 20.06 3.48 -9.00
C TYR A 59 19.04 3.54 -7.85
N LEU A 60 18.34 2.45 -7.56
CA LEU A 60 17.48 2.36 -6.39
C LEU A 60 18.23 2.44 -5.05
N ASP A 61 19.52 2.11 -5.05
CA ASP A 61 20.36 2.24 -3.86
C ASP A 61 20.65 3.71 -3.51
N ASN A 62 20.48 4.63 -4.47
CA ASN A 62 20.55 6.08 -4.24
C ASN A 62 19.29 6.62 -3.54
N MET A 63 18.22 5.84 -3.52
CA MET A 63 16.92 6.18 -2.90
C MET A 63 16.86 5.58 -1.50
N SER A 64 17.55 6.19 -0.54
CA SER A 64 17.65 5.66 0.82
C SER A 64 17.61 6.76 1.88
N GLY A 65 17.17 6.41 3.08
CA GLY A 65 17.21 7.26 4.27
C GLY A 65 16.04 8.23 4.45
N ASP A 66 15.61 8.91 3.41
CA ASP A 66 14.50 9.86 3.42
C ASP A 66 13.15 9.13 3.14
N SER A 67 12.15 9.36 3.97
CA SER A 67 10.83 8.74 3.84
C SER A 67 10.17 8.98 2.48
N ASN A 68 10.35 10.15 1.86
CA ASN A 68 9.83 10.44 0.53
C ASN A 68 10.53 9.60 -0.55
N GLN A 69 11.86 9.44 -0.46
CA GLN A 69 12.62 8.60 -1.39
C GLN A 69 12.24 7.12 -1.24
N LEU A 70 12.02 6.66 -0.01
CA LEU A 70 11.55 5.29 0.25
C LEU A 70 10.14 5.06 -0.31
N ALA A 71 9.24 6.03 -0.22
CA ALA A 71 7.91 5.94 -0.84
C ALA A 71 8.01 5.83 -2.38
N GLN A 72 8.87 6.64 -3.02
CA GLN A 72 9.11 6.54 -4.46
C GLN A 72 9.75 5.20 -4.85
N LYS A 73 10.68 4.69 -4.05
CA LYS A 73 11.26 3.36 -4.25
C LYS A 73 10.18 2.27 -4.18
N ALA A 74 9.27 2.36 -3.21
CA ALA A 74 8.13 1.45 -3.12
C ALA A 74 7.21 1.54 -4.35
N ASP A 75 6.96 2.74 -4.89
CA ASP A 75 6.18 2.95 -6.11
C ASP A 75 6.82 2.25 -7.33
N TYR A 76 8.14 2.34 -7.47
CA TYR A 76 8.86 1.61 -8.51
C TYR A 76 8.75 0.08 -8.31
N ILE A 77 9.03 -0.39 -7.09
CA ILE A 77 9.02 -1.81 -6.74
C ILE A 77 7.65 -2.43 -7.02
N ARG A 78 6.55 -1.77 -6.59
CA ARG A 78 5.18 -2.28 -6.81
C ARG A 78 4.87 -2.43 -8.29
N SER A 79 5.31 -1.49 -9.12
CA SER A 79 5.09 -1.58 -10.56
C SER A 79 5.78 -2.79 -11.17
N LYS A 80 7.04 -3.07 -10.79
CA LYS A 80 7.82 -4.23 -11.25
C LYS A 80 7.23 -5.56 -10.78
N LEU A 81 6.92 -5.66 -9.47
CA LEU A 81 6.38 -6.88 -8.87
C LEU A 81 5.05 -7.26 -9.51
N LEU A 82 4.10 -6.34 -9.56
CA LEU A 82 2.77 -6.62 -10.05
C LEU A 82 2.77 -6.85 -11.58
N CYS A 83 3.63 -6.17 -12.33
CA CYS A 83 3.81 -6.47 -13.74
C CYS A 83 4.28 -7.90 -13.95
N LYS A 84 5.25 -8.38 -13.18
CA LYS A 84 5.86 -9.70 -13.33
C LYS A 84 4.98 -10.84 -12.82
N TYR A 85 4.32 -10.66 -11.69
CA TYR A 85 3.62 -11.72 -10.97
C TYR A 85 2.10 -11.56 -10.92
N GLY A 86 1.57 -10.34 -11.03
CA GLY A 86 0.17 -10.06 -10.73
C GLY A 86 -0.13 -10.14 -9.24
N GLY A 87 -1.42 -10.18 -8.87
CA GLY A 87 -1.88 -10.25 -7.50
C GLY A 87 -2.39 -8.91 -6.98
N ILE A 88 -2.41 -8.74 -5.67
CA ILE A 88 -2.80 -7.50 -4.97
C ILE A 88 -1.54 -6.84 -4.41
N TRP A 89 -1.41 -5.53 -4.59
CA TRP A 89 -0.54 -4.68 -3.79
C TRP A 89 -1.30 -4.04 -2.65
N LEU A 90 -0.73 -4.07 -1.45
CA LEU A 90 -1.16 -3.24 -0.32
C LEU A 90 0.06 -2.57 0.31
N ASP A 91 0.01 -1.26 0.50
CA ASP A 91 1.04 -0.59 1.30
C ASP A 91 1.08 -1.14 2.72
N SER A 92 2.24 -1.13 3.35
CA SER A 92 2.46 -1.75 4.66
C SER A 92 1.73 -1.06 5.81
N ASP A 93 1.24 0.15 5.61
CA ASP A 93 0.38 0.90 6.54
C ASP A 93 -1.13 0.71 6.25
N ALA A 94 -1.49 -0.31 5.48
CA ALA A 94 -2.87 -0.76 5.32
C ALA A 94 -3.27 -1.71 6.45
N ILE A 95 -4.50 -1.56 6.95
CA ILE A 95 -5.16 -2.55 7.80
C ILE A 95 -6.29 -3.22 7.04
N VAL A 96 -6.49 -4.51 7.27
CA VAL A 96 -7.54 -5.31 6.63
C VAL A 96 -8.61 -5.63 7.66
N PHE A 97 -9.89 -5.37 7.32
CA PHE A 97 -11.03 -5.65 8.21
C PHE A 97 -11.75 -6.94 7.84
N ASN A 98 -11.70 -7.27 6.55
CA ASN A 98 -12.34 -8.44 5.97
C ASN A 98 -11.35 -9.13 5.04
N ASN A 99 -11.77 -10.24 4.45
CA ASN A 99 -10.93 -10.87 3.43
C ASN A 99 -10.82 -10.00 2.17
N LEU A 100 -9.75 -10.22 1.40
CA LEU A 100 -9.50 -9.51 0.14
C LEU A 100 -10.17 -10.20 -1.07
N GLU A 101 -11.12 -11.12 -0.83
CA GLU A 101 -11.80 -11.88 -1.88
C GLU A 101 -12.48 -10.96 -2.88
N SER A 102 -13.22 -9.96 -2.39
CA SER A 102 -13.92 -8.99 -3.24
C SER A 102 -12.99 -8.22 -4.18
N VAL A 103 -11.72 -8.02 -3.79
CA VAL A 103 -10.71 -7.39 -4.64
C VAL A 103 -10.20 -8.37 -5.69
N PHE A 104 -9.96 -9.65 -5.32
CA PHE A 104 -9.58 -10.69 -6.27
C PHE A 104 -10.67 -11.00 -7.28
N GLU A 105 -11.94 -11.01 -6.86
CA GLU A 105 -13.09 -11.25 -7.75
C GLU A 105 -13.18 -10.24 -8.90
N LYS A 106 -12.75 -8.99 -8.68
CA LYS A 106 -12.69 -7.98 -9.75
C LYS A 106 -11.76 -8.36 -10.90
N LEU A 107 -10.76 -9.19 -10.64
CA LEU A 107 -9.87 -9.69 -11.69
C LEU A 107 -10.52 -10.75 -12.59
N ASN A 108 -11.74 -11.20 -12.33
CA ASN A 108 -12.50 -11.99 -13.30
C ASN A 108 -13.02 -11.14 -14.45
N ASP A 109 -13.28 -9.86 -14.22
CA ASP A 109 -13.86 -8.92 -15.18
C ASP A 109 -12.82 -7.97 -15.79
N TYR A 110 -11.73 -7.66 -15.04
CA TYR A 110 -10.74 -6.66 -15.40
C TYR A 110 -9.32 -7.23 -15.33
N GLU A 111 -8.44 -6.77 -16.21
CA GLU A 111 -7.01 -7.11 -16.15
C GLU A 111 -6.28 -6.29 -15.07
N PHE A 112 -6.78 -5.09 -14.76
CA PHE A 112 -6.33 -4.22 -13.68
C PHE A 112 -7.54 -3.65 -12.94
N TYR A 113 -7.51 -3.72 -11.62
CA TYR A 113 -8.50 -3.11 -10.75
C TYR A 113 -7.82 -2.25 -9.68
N GLY A 114 -8.18 -1.00 -9.60
CA GLY A 114 -7.62 -0.06 -8.63
C GLY A 114 -8.65 0.96 -8.15
N TYR A 115 -8.18 1.96 -7.47
CA TYR A 115 -9.01 3.03 -6.91
C TYR A 115 -8.52 4.39 -7.38
N LYS A 116 -9.40 5.37 -7.39
CA LYS A 116 -9.08 6.75 -7.73
C LYS A 116 -9.84 7.74 -6.84
N ILE A 117 -9.26 8.91 -6.64
CA ILE A 117 -9.95 10.14 -6.22
C ILE A 117 -9.97 11.05 -7.45
N ILE A 118 -9.00 11.93 -7.61
CA ILE A 118 -8.77 12.72 -8.84
C ILE A 118 -7.70 12.02 -9.70
N ALA A 119 -6.80 11.29 -9.04
CA ALA A 119 -5.71 10.52 -9.62
C ALA A 119 -5.78 9.08 -9.10
N PRO A 120 -5.11 8.12 -9.78
CA PRO A 120 -5.10 6.73 -9.31
C PRO A 120 -4.43 6.63 -7.95
N CYS A 121 -5.03 5.82 -7.07
CA CYS A 121 -4.46 5.45 -5.80
C CYS A 121 -3.50 4.29 -6.02
N VAL A 122 -2.23 4.47 -5.66
CA VAL A 122 -1.20 3.44 -5.87
C VAL A 122 -0.94 2.58 -4.62
N TRP A 123 -1.55 2.92 -3.50
CA TRP A 123 -1.39 2.24 -2.21
C TRP A 123 -2.17 0.91 -2.08
N GLY A 124 -3.14 0.66 -2.98
CA GLY A 124 -3.92 -0.59 -3.00
C GLY A 124 -4.53 -0.80 -4.38
N PHE A 125 -4.17 -1.90 -5.06
CA PHE A 125 -4.72 -2.29 -6.36
C PHE A 125 -4.43 -3.76 -6.65
N ALA A 126 -5.10 -4.32 -7.66
CA ALA A 126 -4.91 -5.69 -8.11
C ALA A 126 -4.74 -5.75 -9.63
N CYS A 127 -3.96 -6.70 -10.12
CA CYS A 127 -3.86 -6.94 -11.56
C CYS A 127 -3.46 -8.37 -11.91
N HIS A 128 -3.71 -8.77 -13.15
CA HIS A 128 -3.06 -9.91 -13.75
C HIS A 128 -1.61 -9.59 -14.11
N LYS A 129 -0.78 -10.61 -14.22
CA LYS A 129 0.61 -10.43 -14.69
C LYS A 129 0.66 -10.00 -16.16
N ASN A 130 1.68 -9.21 -16.49
CA ASN A 130 2.00 -8.79 -17.86
C ASN A 130 0.91 -8.00 -18.59
N VAL A 131 -0.03 -7.38 -17.87
CA VAL A 131 -1.09 -6.55 -18.48
C VAL A 131 -0.54 -5.24 -19.05
N SER A 132 -1.23 -4.69 -20.04
CA SER A 132 -0.80 -3.52 -20.81
C SER A 132 -0.48 -2.31 -19.92
N ILE A 133 -1.40 -1.94 -19.04
CA ILE A 133 -1.23 -0.78 -18.14
C ILE A 133 0.02 -0.91 -17.25
N MET A 134 0.30 -2.12 -16.74
CA MET A 134 1.46 -2.36 -15.89
C MET A 134 2.78 -2.29 -16.67
N LYS A 135 2.81 -2.78 -17.90
CA LYS A 135 4.00 -2.66 -18.78
C LYS A 135 4.33 -1.20 -19.06
N LYS A 136 3.33 -0.42 -19.47
CA LYS A 136 3.50 1.03 -19.72
C LYS A 136 3.97 1.77 -18.47
N TRP A 137 3.42 1.39 -17.29
CA TRP A 137 3.83 2.00 -16.02
C TRP A 137 5.29 1.66 -15.67
N VAL A 138 5.68 0.39 -15.82
CA VAL A 138 7.08 -0.05 -15.63
C VAL A 138 8.03 0.68 -16.59
N GLU A 139 7.72 0.72 -17.90
CA GLU A 139 8.54 1.44 -18.89
C GLU A 139 8.72 2.93 -18.54
N SER A 140 7.63 3.58 -18.09
CA SER A 140 7.71 4.96 -17.64
C SER A 140 8.62 5.12 -16.41
N ASN A 141 8.49 4.22 -15.43
CA ASN A 141 9.29 4.27 -14.21
C ASN A 141 10.77 3.96 -14.47
N GLU A 142 11.08 3.00 -15.36
CA GLU A 142 12.46 2.72 -15.79
C GLU A 142 13.11 3.94 -16.44
N ARG A 143 12.39 4.60 -17.35
CA ARG A 143 12.89 5.82 -18.00
C ARG A 143 13.19 6.91 -16.97
N ILE A 144 12.28 7.20 -16.06
CA ILE A 144 12.48 8.20 -15.00
C ILE A 144 13.70 7.83 -14.15
N LEU A 145 13.83 6.57 -13.77
CA LEU A 145 14.96 6.11 -12.96
C LEU A 145 16.30 6.26 -13.67
N GLU A 146 16.38 5.94 -14.97
CA GLU A 146 17.57 6.12 -15.78
C GLU A 146 17.93 7.60 -15.98
N GLU A 147 16.95 8.46 -16.24
CA GLU A 147 17.15 9.89 -16.41
C GLU A 147 17.64 10.56 -15.12
N THR A 148 17.09 10.18 -13.98
CA THR A 148 17.38 10.77 -12.66
C THR A 148 18.53 10.08 -11.92
N LYS A 149 18.87 8.84 -12.30
CA LYS A 149 19.81 7.95 -11.59
C LYS A 149 19.46 7.80 -10.09
N GLY A 150 18.16 7.73 -9.78
CA GLY A 150 17.61 7.64 -8.42
C GLY A 150 17.79 8.94 -7.60
N LYS A 151 18.11 10.07 -8.24
CA LYS A 151 18.30 11.34 -7.56
C LYS A 151 17.16 12.31 -7.88
N ARG A 152 16.71 13.05 -6.85
CA ARG A 152 15.70 14.13 -6.99
C ARG A 152 14.40 13.69 -7.68
N ILE A 153 13.89 12.53 -7.31
CA ILE A 153 12.58 12.07 -7.77
C ILE A 153 11.50 12.75 -6.92
N TYR A 154 10.59 13.43 -7.59
CA TYR A 154 9.50 14.14 -6.91
C TYR A 154 8.42 13.18 -6.43
N LEU A 155 7.73 13.56 -5.34
CA LEU A 155 6.67 12.74 -4.76
C LEU A 155 5.59 12.42 -5.79
N GLY A 156 5.26 11.13 -5.92
CA GLY A 156 4.27 10.59 -6.84
C GLY A 156 4.74 10.40 -8.28
N GLU A 157 6.01 10.68 -8.60
CA GLU A 157 6.53 10.62 -9.97
C GLU A 157 6.56 9.17 -10.49
N PHE A 158 6.98 8.22 -9.68
CA PHE A 158 6.86 6.79 -9.99
C PHE A 158 5.46 6.23 -9.75
N GLY A 159 4.67 6.87 -8.88
CA GLY A 159 3.35 6.43 -8.48
C GLY A 159 2.23 7.01 -9.34
N HIS A 160 1.35 7.75 -8.67
CA HIS A 160 0.09 8.24 -9.25
C HIS A 160 0.26 9.14 -10.48
N ARG A 161 1.35 9.90 -10.59
CA ARG A 161 1.59 10.77 -11.77
C ARG A 161 1.92 9.95 -13.00
N SER A 162 2.76 8.93 -12.86
CA SER A 162 3.10 8.03 -13.96
C SER A 162 1.89 7.19 -14.37
N LEU A 163 1.24 6.53 -13.41
CA LEU A 163 0.09 5.66 -13.68
C LEU A 163 -1.10 6.41 -14.30
N ARG A 164 -1.31 7.68 -13.92
CA ARG A 164 -2.40 8.52 -14.45
C ARG A 164 -2.43 8.58 -15.98
N ASN A 165 -1.28 8.52 -16.63
CA ASN A 165 -1.18 8.59 -18.08
C ASN A 165 -1.77 7.35 -18.80
N PHE A 166 -2.09 6.31 -18.06
CA PHE A 166 -2.52 5.00 -18.58
C PHE A 166 -3.89 4.56 -18.06
N MET A 167 -4.64 5.46 -17.39
CA MET A 167 -5.93 5.13 -16.78
C MET A 167 -7.04 4.80 -17.81
N ASP A 168 -6.86 5.21 -19.06
CA ASP A 168 -7.83 4.96 -20.14
C ASP A 168 -7.61 3.59 -20.84
N ASP A 169 -6.81 2.70 -20.24
CA ASP A 169 -6.64 1.33 -20.72
C ASP A 169 -7.95 0.56 -20.61
N GLU A 170 -8.45 0.03 -21.74
CA GLU A 170 -9.80 -0.54 -21.87
C GLU A 170 -10.10 -1.72 -20.92
N LYS A 171 -9.07 -2.42 -20.46
CA LYS A 171 -9.21 -3.56 -19.56
C LYS A 171 -8.93 -3.21 -18.10
N SER A 172 -8.82 -1.94 -17.83
CA SER A 172 -8.55 -1.40 -16.50
C SER A 172 -9.80 -0.73 -15.93
N PHE A 173 -10.03 -0.94 -14.64
CA PHE A 173 -11.12 -0.31 -13.91
C PHE A 173 -10.61 0.39 -12.65
N PHE A 174 -11.05 1.62 -12.44
CA PHE A 174 -10.73 2.42 -11.27
C PHE A 174 -12.02 2.79 -10.53
N ASP A 175 -12.23 2.16 -9.39
CA ASP A 175 -13.36 2.44 -8.51
C ASP A 175 -13.11 3.71 -7.66
N GLU A 176 -14.16 4.25 -7.06
CA GLU A 176 -14.02 5.40 -6.17
C GLU A 176 -13.29 5.02 -4.87
N ALA A 177 -12.28 5.81 -4.50
CA ALA A 177 -11.47 5.53 -3.31
C ALA A 177 -12.28 5.62 -1.99
N SER A 178 -13.45 6.26 -2.01
CA SER A 178 -14.39 6.28 -0.87
C SER A 178 -14.82 4.88 -0.42
N LYS A 179 -14.75 3.88 -1.31
CA LYS A 179 -15.09 2.49 -0.99
C LYS A 179 -14.06 1.77 -0.13
N VAL A 180 -12.83 2.22 -0.11
CA VAL A 180 -11.75 1.62 0.69
C VAL A 180 -11.13 2.57 1.68
N GLN A 181 -11.47 3.81 1.61
CA GLN A 181 -11.05 4.89 2.47
C GLN A 181 -9.54 4.94 2.82
N SER A 182 -9.09 6.11 3.13
CA SER A 182 -7.75 6.36 3.67
C SER A 182 -7.78 7.60 4.56
N ILE A 183 -6.81 7.74 5.45
CA ILE A 183 -6.65 8.98 6.20
C ILE A 183 -6.23 10.08 5.23
N ASP A 184 -7.15 10.99 4.96
CA ASP A 184 -6.88 12.20 4.17
C ASP A 184 -6.05 13.18 5.01
N HIS A 185 -4.97 13.71 4.45
CA HIS A 185 -4.07 14.66 5.11
C HIS A 185 -4.80 15.89 5.66
N ARG A 186 -5.91 16.32 5.03
CA ARG A 186 -6.71 17.48 5.46
C ARG A 186 -7.47 17.22 6.76
N TYR A 187 -7.75 15.96 7.07
CA TYR A 187 -8.55 15.52 8.21
C TYR A 187 -7.82 14.53 9.12
N ALA A 188 -6.51 14.35 8.91
CA ALA A 188 -5.71 13.38 9.66
C ALA A 188 -5.78 13.60 11.18
N TRP A 189 -5.88 14.87 11.62
CA TRP A 189 -6.04 15.24 13.02
C TRP A 189 -7.27 14.57 13.68
N LYS A 190 -8.38 14.35 12.95
CA LYS A 190 -9.57 13.69 13.49
C LYS A 190 -9.26 12.28 14.00
N TYR A 191 -8.45 11.53 13.26
CA TYR A 191 -8.08 10.16 13.62
C TYR A 191 -7.10 10.10 14.79
N MET A 192 -6.40 11.20 15.06
CA MET A 192 -5.34 11.27 16.05
C MET A 192 -5.74 12.06 17.33
N GLU A 193 -6.89 12.73 17.31
CA GLU A 193 -7.36 13.54 18.43
C GLU A 193 -8.74 13.10 18.95
N PHE A 194 -9.54 12.39 18.14
CA PHE A 194 -10.86 11.93 18.54
C PHE A 194 -10.82 10.49 19.07
N GLU A 195 -11.68 10.25 20.06
CA GLU A 195 -11.85 8.94 20.72
C GLU A 195 -13.11 8.19 20.28
N ASN A 196 -13.97 8.80 19.45
CA ASN A 196 -15.24 8.24 19.00
C ASN A 196 -15.47 8.48 17.50
N GLY A 197 -16.37 7.70 16.91
CA GLY A 197 -16.82 7.90 15.53
C GLY A 197 -16.31 6.87 14.52
N MET A 198 -15.79 5.74 14.98
CA MET A 198 -15.24 4.70 14.09
C MET A 198 -16.27 4.21 13.06
N ASP A 199 -17.53 4.06 13.44
CA ASP A 199 -18.59 3.55 12.55
C ASP A 199 -18.95 4.52 11.40
N GLU A 200 -18.56 5.79 11.53
CA GLU A 200 -18.72 6.78 10.45
C GLU A 200 -17.70 6.58 9.31
N TYR A 201 -16.56 5.92 9.59
CA TYR A 201 -15.42 5.81 8.69
C TYR A 201 -15.20 4.41 8.12
N VAL A 202 -15.76 3.37 8.73
CA VAL A 202 -15.57 2.00 8.30
C VAL A 202 -16.91 1.37 7.98
N THR A 203 -17.14 1.09 6.70
CA THR A 203 -18.33 0.34 6.27
C THR A 203 -18.14 -1.16 6.52
N LYS A 204 -19.25 -1.89 6.70
CA LYS A 204 -19.21 -3.33 6.98
C LYS A 204 -18.53 -4.17 5.90
N ASP A 205 -18.58 -3.71 4.66
CA ASP A 205 -18.07 -4.45 3.50
C ASP A 205 -16.71 -3.93 3.00
N GLN A 206 -16.10 -3.00 3.75
CA GLN A 206 -14.81 -2.43 3.39
C GLN A 206 -13.69 -3.47 3.56
N PRO A 207 -12.94 -3.83 2.51
CA PRO A 207 -11.90 -4.86 2.61
C PRO A 207 -10.69 -4.39 3.41
N PHE A 208 -10.26 -3.15 3.21
CA PHE A 208 -9.09 -2.57 3.89
C PHE A 208 -9.21 -1.05 4.04
N PHE A 209 -8.33 -0.48 4.87
CA PHE A 209 -8.24 0.94 5.13
C PHE A 209 -6.76 1.37 5.17
N MET A 210 -6.44 2.52 4.56
CA MET A 210 -5.10 3.06 4.50
C MET A 210 -4.86 4.06 5.63
N LEU A 211 -3.92 3.78 6.52
CA LEU A 211 -3.58 4.69 7.61
C LEU A 211 -2.80 5.92 7.15
N ASN A 212 -2.12 5.85 6.00
CA ASN A 212 -1.30 6.92 5.43
C ASN A 212 -0.21 7.39 6.41
N ASN A 213 0.82 6.57 6.58
CA ASN A 213 1.93 6.80 7.51
C ASN A 213 2.54 8.21 7.43
N ALA A 214 2.51 8.84 6.25
CA ALA A 214 3.06 10.17 6.06
C ALA A 214 2.38 11.25 6.91
N VAL A 215 1.09 11.07 7.25
CA VAL A 215 0.31 12.05 8.03
C VAL A 215 0.15 11.68 9.51
N ILE A 216 0.61 10.52 9.93
CA ILE A 216 0.59 10.09 11.33
C ILE A 216 1.61 10.88 12.15
N TYR A 217 1.19 11.43 13.28
CA TYR A 217 2.08 12.20 14.17
C TYR A 217 3.19 11.32 14.76
N ASP A 218 4.39 11.87 14.84
CA ASP A 218 5.58 11.18 15.33
C ASP A 218 5.43 10.54 16.71
N LYS A 219 4.68 11.18 17.59
CA LYS A 219 4.41 10.61 18.91
C LYS A 219 3.73 9.25 18.84
N PHE A 220 2.85 9.03 17.85
CA PHE A 220 2.15 7.75 17.64
C PHE A 220 3.01 6.70 16.96
N LYS A 221 3.95 7.12 16.12
CA LYS A 221 4.93 6.22 15.49
C LYS A 221 5.91 5.61 16.50
N LYS A 222 6.04 6.23 17.67
CA LYS A 222 6.95 5.80 18.76
C LYS A 222 6.25 5.05 19.88
N MET A 223 4.92 4.93 19.85
CA MET A 223 4.18 4.21 20.87
C MET A 223 4.46 2.71 20.79
N SER A 224 4.63 2.10 21.95
CA SER A 224 4.72 0.65 22.09
C SER A 224 3.38 -0.02 21.73
N ARG A 225 3.41 -1.32 21.50
CA ARG A 225 2.20 -2.13 21.25
C ARG A 225 1.19 -2.00 22.41
N GLU A 226 1.68 -2.04 23.64
CA GLU A 226 0.86 -1.91 24.85
C GLU A 226 0.16 -0.55 24.93
N GLU A 227 0.89 0.53 24.66
CA GLU A 227 0.33 1.88 24.64
C GLU A 227 -0.74 2.04 23.54
N ILE A 228 -0.50 1.44 22.35
CA ILE A 228 -1.47 1.42 21.25
C ILE A 228 -2.76 0.71 21.67
N PHE A 229 -2.64 -0.45 22.34
CA PHE A 229 -3.82 -1.22 22.78
C PHE A 229 -4.59 -0.56 23.92
N GLN A 230 -3.94 0.23 24.76
CA GLN A 230 -4.58 0.99 25.84
C GLN A 230 -5.17 2.33 25.39
N SER A 231 -4.80 2.81 24.22
CA SER A 231 -5.24 4.11 23.71
C SER A 231 -6.65 4.07 23.13
N ASN A 232 -7.48 5.06 23.46
CA ASN A 232 -8.82 5.23 22.90
C ASN A 232 -8.87 6.10 21.64
N ILE A 233 -7.71 6.52 21.12
CA ILE A 233 -7.62 7.33 19.91
C ILE A 233 -8.18 6.54 18.73
N LEU A 234 -8.95 7.19 17.88
CA LEU A 234 -9.65 6.58 16.74
C LEU A 234 -8.73 5.76 15.83
N LEU A 235 -7.53 6.26 15.52
CA LEU A 235 -6.50 5.54 14.78
C LEU A 235 -6.24 4.13 15.34
N PHE A 236 -6.10 4.04 16.67
CA PHE A 236 -5.78 2.77 17.32
C PHE A 236 -7.00 1.88 17.53
N GLN A 237 -8.20 2.46 17.57
CA GLN A 237 -9.44 1.68 17.51
C GLN A 237 -9.56 0.94 16.16
N PHE A 238 -9.19 1.58 15.04
CA PHE A 238 -9.16 0.91 13.73
C PHE A 238 -8.20 -0.28 13.72
N ILE A 239 -6.99 -0.09 14.27
CA ILE A 239 -5.99 -1.17 14.36
C ILE A 239 -6.54 -2.32 15.20
N ARG A 240 -7.07 -2.06 16.42
CA ARG A 240 -7.66 -3.12 17.26
C ARG A 240 -8.80 -3.84 16.55
N ARG A 241 -9.73 -3.12 15.93
CA ARG A 241 -10.84 -3.74 15.19
C ARG A 241 -10.34 -4.63 14.07
N SER A 242 -9.30 -4.23 13.35
CA SER A 242 -8.71 -5.06 12.29
C SER A 242 -8.07 -6.34 12.82
N LEU A 243 -7.73 -6.37 14.10
CA LEU A 243 -7.19 -7.53 14.82
C LEU A 243 -8.27 -8.33 15.59
N ASN A 244 -9.55 -8.02 15.39
CA ASN A 244 -10.69 -8.65 16.10
C ASN A 244 -10.63 -8.47 17.62
N MET A 245 -10.11 -7.34 18.10
CA MET A 245 -9.96 -6.99 19.51
C MET A 245 -11.01 -5.97 19.96
#